data_b5fbf162a58c10cc6e1c3338e27bb21b
#
_entry.id   b5fbf162a58c10cc6e1c3338e27bb21b
#
_cell.length_a   1.000
_cell.length_b   1.000
_cell.length_c   1.000
_cell.angle_alpha   90.00
_cell.angle_beta   90.00
_cell.angle_gamma   90.00
#
_symmetry.space_group_name_H-M   'P 1'
#
loop_
_entity.id
_entity.type
_entity.pdbx_description
1 polymer ?
#
loop_
_entity_poly.entity_id
_entity_poly.type
_entity_poly.pdbx_seq_one_letter_code
_entity_poly.pdbx_strand_id
1 'polypeptide(L)'
;MIKQKKYSGITVPVLTPVLPDETVDEKGYRRLIKYIIDNGVHGIFACGTLGETMSLTQTERDRAIRIAADECKGKVKVFAGVMDTSTKRVIENIKRIEDCGCDAAVITPVFYDRHTSQGEIIRLFEDVAKATSMDLVAYNIPTFVVEKIEPATVKALADIDSVKAYKDSAANFNDTVKVCNMLADRDDFSILNGTPVQYMPSALLGCDGCVPGMASMYPKVFSEAYKASLTGDVDLMQKFNKLICLAGSVYASAKNGTAAVKYAVSTLGFIDERIIRPQDGCSPEEKAKIHTQMAICEETFRKEGVESIL
;
A
#
# COMPACT_ATOMS: atom_id res chain seq x y z
N MET A 1 -5.71 -12.36 23.04
CA MET A 1 -4.93 -11.28 22.41
C MET A 1 -4.60 -11.71 21.00
N ILE A 2 -4.90 -10.89 20.01
CA ILE A 2 -4.52 -11.15 18.61
C ILE A 2 -2.99 -11.09 18.57
N LYS A 3 -2.36 -12.19 18.13
CA LYS A 3 -0.89 -12.28 18.01
C LYS A 3 -0.47 -11.40 16.85
N GLN A 4 0.37 -10.39 17.12
CA GLN A 4 0.89 -9.54 16.05
C GLN A 4 1.92 -10.33 15.23
N LYS A 5 1.65 -10.47 13.93
CA LYS A 5 2.55 -11.08 12.97
C LYS A 5 3.62 -10.09 12.49
N LYS A 6 4.64 -10.57 11.80
CA LYS A 6 5.79 -9.76 11.33
C LYS A 6 5.37 -8.52 10.54
N TYR A 7 4.36 -8.66 9.68
CA TYR A 7 3.82 -7.60 8.83
C TYR A 7 2.35 -7.37 9.19
N SER A 8 2.10 -6.58 10.22
CA SER A 8 0.75 -6.22 10.68
C SER A 8 0.62 -4.70 10.81
N GLY A 9 -0.62 -4.22 10.87
CA GLY A 9 -0.89 -2.79 11.04
C GLY A 9 -1.10 -2.05 9.74
N ILE A 10 -0.90 -0.75 9.78
CA ILE A 10 -1.08 0.15 8.63
C ILE A 10 0.25 0.33 7.92
N THR A 11 0.33 -0.15 6.68
CA THR A 11 1.46 0.10 5.77
C THR A 11 1.01 1.07 4.69
N VAL A 12 1.59 2.26 4.65
CA VAL A 12 1.16 3.32 3.73
C VAL A 12 1.86 3.18 2.38
N PRO A 13 1.11 2.98 1.28
CA PRO A 13 1.67 3.06 -0.07
C PRO A 13 1.95 4.53 -0.37
N VAL A 14 3.17 4.97 -0.07
CA VAL A 14 3.53 6.39 -0.12
C VAL A 14 3.64 6.88 -1.56
N LEU A 15 3.17 8.11 -1.79
CA LEU A 15 3.35 8.84 -3.04
C LEU A 15 4.83 9.11 -3.30
N THR A 16 5.25 9.13 -4.57
CA THR A 16 6.59 9.58 -4.96
C THR A 16 6.51 11.01 -5.49
N PRO A 17 6.92 12.02 -4.72
CA PRO A 17 6.97 13.40 -5.22
C PRO A 17 8.08 13.55 -6.25
N VAL A 18 7.83 14.34 -7.30
CA VAL A 18 8.80 14.58 -8.37
C VAL A 18 8.96 16.08 -8.68
N LEU A 19 10.15 16.44 -9.10
CA LEU A 19 10.51 17.75 -9.59
C LEU A 19 9.99 17.98 -11.03
N PRO A 20 10.11 19.20 -11.61
CA PRO A 20 9.67 19.47 -12.99
C PRO A 20 10.35 18.62 -14.07
N ASP A 21 11.52 18.08 -13.81
CA ASP A 21 12.25 17.18 -14.69
C ASP A 21 11.95 15.69 -14.43
N GLU A 22 10.93 15.42 -13.58
CA GLU A 22 10.48 14.08 -13.18
C GLU A 22 11.50 13.28 -12.34
N THR A 23 12.56 13.90 -11.84
CA THR A 23 13.42 13.30 -10.81
C THR A 23 12.72 13.35 -9.44
N VAL A 24 13.05 12.43 -8.54
CA VAL A 24 12.45 12.37 -7.20
C VAL A 24 12.78 13.63 -6.39
N ASP A 25 11.75 14.32 -5.88
CA ASP A 25 11.92 15.38 -4.87
C ASP A 25 12.26 14.75 -3.51
N GLU A 26 13.52 14.51 -3.26
CA GLU A 26 13.98 13.89 -2.03
C GLU A 26 13.55 14.66 -0.77
N LYS A 27 13.61 16.00 -0.80
CA LYS A 27 13.23 16.81 0.38
C LYS A 27 11.75 16.69 0.70
N GLY A 28 10.90 16.78 -0.30
CA GLY A 28 9.46 16.59 -0.17
C GLY A 28 9.12 15.17 0.28
N TYR A 29 9.81 14.17 -0.30
CA TYR A 29 9.58 12.77 0.01
C TYR A 29 9.93 12.43 1.47
N ARG A 30 11.08 12.88 1.98
CA ARG A 30 11.46 12.69 3.38
C ARG A 30 10.48 13.37 4.34
N ARG A 31 10.02 14.59 4.04
CA ARG A 31 9.00 15.28 4.85
C ARG A 31 7.68 14.53 4.90
N LEU A 32 7.22 14.01 3.75
CA LEU A 32 6.00 13.22 3.67
C LEU A 32 6.13 11.91 4.47
N ILE A 33 7.21 11.17 4.30
CA ILE A 33 7.45 9.92 5.06
C ILE A 33 7.49 10.20 6.56
N LYS A 34 8.21 11.25 6.97
CA LYS A 34 8.28 11.64 8.38
C LYS A 34 6.88 11.96 8.95
N TYR A 35 6.09 12.76 8.23
CA TYR A 35 4.72 13.08 8.62
C TYR A 35 3.88 11.81 8.84
N ILE A 36 3.97 10.87 7.90
CA ILE A 36 3.23 9.61 7.96
C ILE A 36 3.65 8.78 9.19
N ILE A 37 4.96 8.65 9.43
CA ILE A 37 5.52 7.88 10.56
C ILE A 37 5.13 8.51 11.90
N ASP A 38 5.25 9.83 12.04
CA ASP A 38 4.93 10.56 13.28
C ASP A 38 3.45 10.39 13.69
N ASN A 39 2.58 10.02 12.75
CA ASN A 39 1.17 9.73 12.98
C ASN A 39 0.87 8.25 13.30
N GLY A 40 1.89 7.45 13.60
CA GLY A 40 1.75 6.13 14.22
C GLY A 40 1.42 4.99 13.26
N VAL A 41 1.81 5.08 11.99
CA VAL A 41 1.71 3.96 11.05
C VAL A 41 2.80 2.91 11.32
N HIS A 42 2.65 1.72 10.75
CA HIS A 42 3.50 0.55 11.04
C HIS A 42 4.48 0.24 9.92
N GLY A 43 4.22 0.77 8.72
CA GLY A 43 5.08 0.54 7.56
C GLY A 43 4.87 1.57 6.45
N ILE A 44 5.86 1.63 5.56
CA ILE A 44 5.86 2.39 4.32
C ILE A 44 6.02 1.41 3.15
N PHE A 45 5.18 1.54 2.14
CA PHE A 45 5.33 0.82 0.88
C PHE A 45 5.78 1.80 -0.20
N ALA A 46 7.09 1.82 -0.46
CA ALA A 46 7.72 2.65 -1.49
C ALA A 46 7.54 2.02 -2.89
N CYS A 47 7.36 2.87 -3.89
CA CYS A 47 7.21 2.45 -5.29
C CYS A 47 6.10 1.39 -5.49
N GLY A 48 4.96 1.56 -4.80
CA GLY A 48 3.72 0.87 -5.14
C GLY A 48 3.00 1.56 -6.31
N THR A 49 1.76 1.14 -6.59
CA THR A 49 0.92 1.74 -7.64
C THR A 49 0.69 3.23 -7.39
N LEU A 50 0.36 3.61 -6.15
CA LEU A 50 0.19 5.01 -5.75
C LEU A 50 1.50 5.81 -5.84
N GLY A 51 2.65 5.15 -5.68
CA GLY A 51 3.99 5.73 -5.87
C GLY A 51 4.42 5.84 -7.33
N GLU A 52 3.51 5.63 -8.29
CA GLU A 52 3.74 5.76 -9.73
C GLU A 52 4.91 4.91 -10.26
N THR A 53 5.11 3.72 -9.66
CA THR A 53 6.28 2.87 -9.89
C THR A 53 6.57 2.56 -11.36
N MET A 54 5.49 2.41 -12.20
CA MET A 54 5.64 2.08 -13.62
C MET A 54 5.94 3.31 -14.50
N SER A 55 5.76 4.52 -13.98
CA SER A 55 6.08 5.78 -14.67
C SER A 55 7.48 6.30 -14.35
N LEU A 56 8.05 5.89 -13.21
CA LEU A 56 9.43 6.22 -12.83
C LEU A 56 10.44 5.52 -13.74
N THR A 57 11.53 6.20 -14.06
CA THR A 57 12.70 5.52 -14.63
C THR A 57 13.29 4.54 -13.60
N GLN A 58 14.06 3.55 -14.05
CA GLN A 58 14.67 2.58 -13.14
C GLN A 58 15.54 3.28 -12.07
N THR A 59 16.31 4.28 -12.47
CA THR A 59 17.18 5.07 -11.57
C THR A 59 16.38 5.78 -10.50
N GLU A 60 15.29 6.44 -10.87
CA GLU A 60 14.44 7.16 -9.91
C GLU A 60 13.64 6.22 -9.00
N ARG A 61 13.25 5.03 -9.50
CA ARG A 61 12.63 3.99 -8.69
C ARG A 61 13.58 3.47 -7.60
N ASP A 62 14.82 3.12 -7.99
CA ASP A 62 15.85 2.69 -7.05
C ASP A 62 16.16 3.79 -6.01
N ARG A 63 16.25 5.05 -6.48
CA ARG A 63 16.46 6.22 -5.61
C ARG A 63 15.34 6.43 -4.61
N ALA A 64 14.07 6.36 -5.04
CA ALA A 64 12.92 6.51 -4.15
C ALA A 64 12.88 5.42 -3.07
N ILE A 65 13.15 4.15 -3.44
CA ILE A 65 13.22 3.04 -2.49
C ILE A 65 14.33 3.28 -1.45
N ARG A 66 15.52 3.70 -1.87
CA ARG A 66 16.66 3.97 -0.97
C ARG A 66 16.38 5.14 -0.02
N ILE A 67 15.74 6.21 -0.49
CA ILE A 67 15.33 7.35 0.35
C ILE A 67 14.31 6.87 1.41
N ALA A 68 13.32 6.07 1.00
CA ALA A 68 12.32 5.55 1.93
C ALA A 68 12.94 4.62 2.99
N ALA A 69 13.84 3.72 2.57
CA ALA A 69 14.54 2.82 3.48
C ALA A 69 15.38 3.60 4.52
N ASP A 70 16.12 4.62 4.07
CA ASP A 70 16.94 5.46 4.95
C ASP A 70 16.08 6.24 5.96
N GLU A 71 14.99 6.88 5.52
CA GLU A 71 14.11 7.67 6.39
C GLU A 71 13.36 6.81 7.41
N CYS A 72 13.01 5.58 7.05
CA CYS A 72 12.27 4.64 7.90
C CYS A 72 13.17 3.83 8.85
N LYS A 73 14.48 3.87 8.68
CA LYS A 73 15.43 3.01 9.39
C LYS A 73 15.21 3.01 10.90
N GLY A 74 14.93 1.83 11.46
CA GLY A 74 14.71 1.64 12.89
C GLY A 74 13.38 2.19 13.42
N LYS A 75 12.51 2.73 12.58
CA LYS A 75 11.22 3.33 12.97
C LYS A 75 10.03 2.44 12.59
N VAL A 76 9.92 2.09 11.30
CA VAL A 76 8.81 1.31 10.74
C VAL A 76 9.31 0.38 9.65
N LYS A 77 8.47 -0.61 9.26
CA LYS A 77 8.79 -1.55 8.19
C LYS A 77 8.77 -0.89 6.80
N VAL A 78 9.64 -1.35 5.90
CA VAL A 78 9.71 -0.85 4.52
C VAL A 78 9.46 -1.97 3.52
N PHE A 79 8.40 -1.81 2.74
CA PHE A 79 8.10 -2.62 1.57
C PHE A 79 8.59 -1.91 0.31
N ALA A 80 9.34 -2.59 -0.53
CA ALA A 80 9.86 -2.07 -1.79
C ALA A 80 9.11 -2.68 -2.98
N GLY A 81 8.51 -1.85 -3.83
CA GLY A 81 7.87 -2.29 -5.06
C GLY A 81 8.88 -2.67 -6.14
N VAL A 82 8.97 -3.95 -6.46
CA VAL A 82 9.90 -4.49 -7.46
C VAL A 82 9.20 -5.11 -8.67
N MET A 83 7.89 -4.89 -8.78
CA MET A 83 7.03 -5.43 -9.83
C MET A 83 7.60 -5.10 -11.22
N ASP A 84 7.53 -6.07 -12.13
CA ASP A 84 7.95 -5.90 -13.53
C ASP A 84 7.30 -6.96 -14.44
N THR A 85 7.61 -6.93 -15.72
CA THR A 85 6.99 -7.73 -16.78
C THR A 85 7.58 -9.13 -16.96
N SER A 86 8.62 -9.52 -16.21
CA SER A 86 9.16 -10.87 -16.24
C SER A 86 9.93 -11.21 -14.95
N THR A 87 10.05 -12.51 -14.65
CA THR A 87 10.79 -13.04 -13.50
C THR A 87 12.21 -12.46 -13.41
N LYS A 88 12.94 -12.45 -14.53
CA LYS A 88 14.32 -11.93 -14.55
C LYS A 88 14.39 -10.45 -14.19
N ARG A 89 13.48 -9.63 -14.71
CA ARG A 89 13.42 -8.20 -14.40
C ARG A 89 13.07 -7.95 -12.94
N VAL A 90 12.15 -8.72 -12.35
CA VAL A 90 11.84 -8.68 -10.91
C VAL A 90 13.09 -9.00 -10.07
N ILE A 91 13.84 -10.07 -10.43
CA ILE A 91 15.08 -10.43 -9.74
C ILE A 91 16.13 -9.32 -9.87
N GLU A 92 16.29 -8.73 -11.05
CA GLU A 92 17.22 -7.61 -11.27
C GLU A 92 16.83 -6.39 -10.43
N ASN A 93 15.53 -6.09 -10.32
CA ASN A 93 15.02 -4.99 -9.48
C ASN A 93 15.34 -5.24 -7.99
N ILE A 94 15.15 -6.46 -7.49
CA ILE A 94 15.52 -6.82 -6.12
C ILE A 94 17.01 -6.61 -5.88
N LYS A 95 17.86 -7.13 -6.75
CA LYS A 95 19.33 -7.02 -6.63
C LYS A 95 19.85 -5.57 -6.58
N ARG A 96 19.10 -4.63 -7.17
CA ARG A 96 19.45 -3.20 -7.13
C ARG A 96 19.20 -2.56 -5.77
N ILE A 97 18.35 -3.16 -4.93
CA ILE A 97 17.90 -2.56 -3.67
C ILE A 97 18.07 -3.45 -2.44
N GLU A 98 18.56 -4.68 -2.58
CA GLU A 98 18.68 -5.64 -1.48
C GLU A 98 19.65 -5.18 -0.37
N ASP A 99 20.56 -4.25 -0.68
CA ASP A 99 21.52 -3.64 0.26
C ASP A 99 20.98 -2.40 0.99
N CYS A 100 19.79 -1.89 0.65
CA CYS A 100 19.31 -0.62 1.18
C CYS A 100 18.58 -0.74 2.53
N GLY A 101 18.32 -1.95 3.02
CA GLY A 101 17.69 -2.18 4.33
C GLY A 101 16.16 -2.20 4.30
N CYS A 102 15.53 -2.44 3.14
CA CYS A 102 14.10 -2.74 3.06
C CYS A 102 13.79 -4.10 3.71
N ASP A 103 12.60 -4.21 4.35
CA ASP A 103 12.18 -5.44 5.03
C ASP A 103 11.61 -6.48 4.07
N ALA A 104 10.93 -6.06 3.00
CA ALA A 104 10.33 -6.98 2.04
C ALA A 104 10.23 -6.41 0.62
N ALA A 105 10.30 -7.28 -0.38
CA ALA A 105 10.06 -7.01 -1.78
C ALA A 105 8.61 -7.34 -2.15
N VAL A 106 7.87 -6.38 -2.72
CA VAL A 106 6.49 -6.56 -3.16
C VAL A 106 6.44 -6.92 -4.63
N ILE A 107 5.78 -8.03 -4.94
CA ILE A 107 5.69 -8.61 -6.29
C ILE A 107 4.23 -8.84 -6.65
N THR A 108 3.82 -8.40 -7.85
CA THR A 108 2.56 -8.77 -8.49
C THR A 108 2.79 -9.92 -9.47
N PRO A 109 1.74 -10.61 -9.93
CA PRO A 109 1.83 -11.32 -11.21
C PRO A 109 2.46 -10.40 -12.27
N VAL A 110 3.22 -10.96 -13.22
CA VAL A 110 3.75 -10.14 -14.31
C VAL A 110 2.59 -9.56 -15.12
N PHE A 111 2.81 -8.40 -15.71
CA PHE A 111 1.77 -7.66 -16.43
C PHE A 111 2.24 -7.38 -17.86
N TYR A 112 1.33 -6.84 -18.70
CA TYR A 112 1.42 -6.67 -20.14
C TYR A 112 1.07 -7.97 -20.88
N ASP A 113 1.84 -9.05 -20.71
CA ASP A 113 1.44 -10.38 -21.20
C ASP A 113 0.62 -11.11 -20.13
N ARG A 114 -0.43 -11.82 -20.55
CA ARG A 114 -1.28 -12.58 -19.64
C ARG A 114 -0.64 -13.89 -19.22
N HIS A 115 -0.78 -14.23 -17.97
CA HIS A 115 -0.55 -15.58 -17.50
C HIS A 115 -1.66 -16.52 -17.99
N THR A 116 -1.29 -17.73 -18.36
CA THR A 116 -2.25 -18.74 -18.82
C THR A 116 -2.73 -19.64 -17.67
N SER A 117 -2.01 -19.63 -16.53
CA SER A 117 -2.34 -20.46 -15.37
C SER A 117 -1.79 -19.89 -14.07
N GLN A 118 -2.43 -20.28 -12.95
CA GLN A 118 -1.96 -19.95 -11.60
C GLN A 118 -0.56 -20.57 -11.29
N GLY A 119 -0.21 -21.68 -11.97
CA GLY A 119 1.12 -22.28 -11.87
C GLY A 119 2.25 -21.39 -12.35
N GLU A 120 1.99 -20.46 -13.29
CA GLU A 120 2.99 -19.47 -13.72
C GLU A 120 3.26 -18.42 -12.63
N ILE A 121 2.22 -18.04 -11.88
CA ILE A 121 2.37 -17.16 -10.73
C ILE A 121 3.19 -17.84 -9.63
N ILE A 122 2.91 -19.11 -9.33
CA ILE A 122 3.69 -19.87 -8.34
C ILE A 122 5.16 -19.97 -8.76
N ARG A 123 5.44 -20.33 -10.01
CA ARG A 123 6.84 -20.40 -10.53
C ARG A 123 7.56 -19.05 -10.44
N LEU A 124 6.89 -17.94 -10.70
CA LEU A 124 7.47 -16.60 -10.52
C LEU A 124 8.01 -16.43 -9.09
N PHE A 125 7.19 -16.75 -8.08
CA PHE A 125 7.59 -16.59 -6.68
C PHE A 125 8.66 -17.60 -6.27
N GLU A 126 8.58 -18.87 -6.72
CA GLU A 126 9.61 -19.89 -6.47
C GLU A 126 10.99 -19.46 -7.03
N ASP A 127 11.02 -18.92 -8.25
CA ASP A 127 12.26 -18.51 -8.88
C ASP A 127 12.84 -17.23 -8.25
N VAL A 128 12.00 -16.29 -7.85
CA VAL A 128 12.44 -15.12 -7.10
C VAL A 128 12.94 -15.51 -5.72
N ALA A 129 12.26 -16.41 -5.01
CA ALA A 129 12.66 -16.92 -3.71
C ALA A 129 14.06 -17.55 -3.70
N LYS A 130 14.43 -18.24 -4.79
CA LYS A 130 15.79 -18.80 -4.97
C LYS A 130 16.86 -17.73 -5.19
N ALA A 131 16.49 -16.54 -5.64
CA ALA A 131 17.41 -15.50 -6.08
C ALA A 131 17.71 -14.42 -5.02
N THR A 132 16.96 -14.38 -3.91
CA THR A 132 17.12 -13.40 -2.84
C THR A 132 16.83 -13.98 -1.47
N SER A 133 17.40 -13.37 -0.44
CA SER A 133 17.08 -13.65 0.97
C SER A 133 16.05 -12.67 1.57
N MET A 134 15.56 -11.71 0.79
CA MET A 134 14.53 -10.78 1.25
C MET A 134 13.20 -11.50 1.44
N ASP A 135 12.41 -11.06 2.42
CA ASP A 135 11.02 -11.46 2.50
C ASP A 135 10.25 -10.98 1.26
N LEU A 136 9.31 -11.79 0.81
CA LEU A 136 8.46 -11.48 -0.34
C LEU A 136 7.03 -11.21 0.11
N VAL A 137 6.39 -10.23 -0.53
CA VAL A 137 4.97 -9.92 -0.36
C VAL A 137 4.27 -10.15 -1.69
N ALA A 138 3.32 -11.07 -1.73
CA ALA A 138 2.49 -11.29 -2.91
C ALA A 138 1.40 -10.21 -2.98
N TYR A 139 1.33 -9.50 -4.11
CA TYR A 139 0.38 -8.39 -4.27
C TYR A 139 -0.64 -8.70 -5.37
N ASN A 140 -1.89 -8.88 -4.97
CA ASN A 140 -3.02 -9.10 -5.84
C ASN A 140 -3.69 -7.76 -6.20
N ILE A 141 -3.59 -7.34 -7.47
CA ILE A 141 -4.19 -6.11 -8.00
C ILE A 141 -4.62 -6.28 -9.46
N PRO A 142 -5.65 -7.10 -9.74
CA PRO A 142 -6.03 -7.47 -11.10
C PRO A 142 -6.49 -6.29 -11.98
N THR A 143 -6.87 -5.16 -11.39
CA THR A 143 -7.19 -3.93 -12.12
C THR A 143 -6.00 -3.33 -12.89
N PHE A 144 -4.77 -3.66 -12.51
CA PHE A 144 -3.54 -3.17 -13.15
C PHE A 144 -2.72 -4.27 -13.82
N VAL A 145 -2.79 -5.51 -13.31
CA VAL A 145 -1.96 -6.62 -13.82
C VAL A 145 -2.76 -7.70 -14.55
N VAL A 146 -4.07 -7.51 -14.67
CA VAL A 146 -5.04 -8.38 -15.35
C VAL A 146 -5.26 -9.72 -14.62
N GLU A 147 -4.19 -10.48 -14.33
CA GLU A 147 -4.31 -11.78 -13.67
C GLU A 147 -4.48 -11.64 -12.16
N LYS A 148 -5.47 -12.33 -11.64
CA LYS A 148 -5.77 -12.44 -10.22
C LYS A 148 -4.95 -13.56 -9.58
N ILE A 149 -4.50 -13.36 -8.35
CA ILE A 149 -3.97 -14.46 -7.53
C ILE A 149 -5.18 -15.14 -6.85
N GLU A 150 -5.48 -16.36 -7.24
CA GLU A 150 -6.59 -17.13 -6.67
C GLU A 150 -6.30 -17.55 -5.21
N PRO A 151 -7.33 -17.73 -4.34
CA PRO A 151 -7.12 -18.13 -2.94
C PRO A 151 -6.27 -19.40 -2.77
N ALA A 152 -6.45 -20.41 -3.63
CA ALA A 152 -5.62 -21.62 -3.61
C ALA A 152 -4.16 -21.33 -3.95
N THR A 153 -3.92 -20.38 -4.84
CA THR A 153 -2.56 -19.93 -5.19
C THR A 153 -1.94 -19.16 -4.02
N VAL A 154 -2.70 -18.29 -3.33
CA VAL A 154 -2.20 -17.61 -2.11
C VAL A 154 -1.74 -18.63 -1.08
N LYS A 155 -2.50 -19.72 -0.87
CA LYS A 155 -2.10 -20.81 0.03
C LYS A 155 -0.78 -21.46 -0.42
N ALA A 156 -0.64 -21.77 -1.71
CA ALA A 156 0.60 -22.34 -2.26
C ALA A 156 1.80 -21.39 -2.10
N LEU A 157 1.57 -20.08 -2.32
CA LEU A 157 2.60 -19.05 -2.09
C LEU A 157 3.00 -18.95 -0.62
N ALA A 158 2.06 -19.10 0.31
CA ALA A 158 2.34 -19.09 1.75
C ALA A 158 3.21 -20.30 2.20
N ASP A 159 3.30 -21.34 1.39
CA ASP A 159 4.18 -22.50 1.65
C ASP A 159 5.63 -22.28 1.14
N ILE A 160 5.89 -21.20 0.42
CA ILE A 160 7.25 -20.76 0.03
C ILE A 160 7.83 -19.96 1.20
N ASP A 161 8.91 -20.43 1.80
CA ASP A 161 9.45 -19.91 3.07
C ASP A 161 9.73 -18.38 3.07
N SER A 162 10.20 -17.82 1.96
CA SER A 162 10.46 -16.39 1.86
C SER A 162 9.20 -15.54 1.62
N VAL A 163 8.04 -16.12 1.27
CA VAL A 163 6.79 -15.37 1.08
C VAL A 163 6.10 -15.22 2.44
N LYS A 164 6.14 -14.00 2.99
CA LYS A 164 5.71 -13.71 4.37
C LYS A 164 4.40 -12.93 4.46
N ALA A 165 3.91 -12.38 3.34
CA ALA A 165 2.66 -11.65 3.35
C ALA A 165 1.94 -11.70 1.99
N TYR A 166 0.64 -11.48 2.07
CA TYR A 166 -0.24 -11.27 0.93
C TYR A 166 -0.98 -9.95 1.08
N LYS A 167 -0.93 -9.10 0.05
CA LYS A 167 -1.72 -7.87 -0.03
C LYS A 167 -2.81 -8.04 -1.07
N ASP A 168 -4.08 -7.78 -0.71
CA ASP A 168 -5.22 -7.92 -1.60
C ASP A 168 -5.91 -6.59 -1.92
N SER A 169 -5.85 -6.17 -3.18
CA SER A 169 -6.56 -5.02 -3.74
C SER A 169 -7.56 -5.40 -4.84
N ALA A 170 -7.97 -6.68 -4.92
CA ALA A 170 -8.94 -7.15 -5.91
C ALA A 170 -10.38 -6.70 -5.60
N ALA A 171 -10.64 -6.18 -4.40
CA ALA A 171 -11.96 -5.77 -3.92
C ALA A 171 -13.01 -6.92 -3.90
N ASN A 172 -12.57 -8.17 -3.96
CA ASN A 172 -13.43 -9.35 -3.85
C ASN A 172 -13.44 -9.89 -2.42
N PHE A 173 -14.41 -9.43 -1.61
CA PHE A 173 -14.47 -9.82 -0.20
C PHE A 173 -14.63 -11.33 0.01
N ASN A 174 -15.31 -12.05 -0.88
CA ASN A 174 -15.46 -13.51 -0.79
C ASN A 174 -14.09 -14.22 -0.88
N ASP A 175 -13.19 -13.74 -1.72
CA ASP A 175 -11.84 -14.31 -1.82
C ASP A 175 -11.00 -13.95 -0.59
N THR A 176 -11.14 -12.73 -0.06
CA THR A 176 -10.51 -12.34 1.22
C THR A 176 -10.95 -13.28 2.35
N VAL A 177 -12.25 -13.57 2.48
CA VAL A 177 -12.79 -14.53 3.47
C VAL A 177 -12.16 -15.92 3.32
N LYS A 178 -12.07 -16.43 2.08
CA LYS A 178 -11.45 -17.73 1.82
C LYS A 178 -9.99 -17.75 2.24
N VAL A 179 -9.21 -16.72 1.87
CA VAL A 179 -7.79 -16.63 2.21
C VAL A 179 -7.61 -16.58 3.73
N CYS A 180 -8.38 -15.75 4.45
CA CYS A 180 -8.32 -15.68 5.91
C CYS A 180 -8.60 -17.05 6.55
N ASN A 181 -9.65 -17.76 6.09
CA ASN A 181 -9.99 -19.08 6.62
C ASN A 181 -8.93 -20.15 6.30
N MET A 182 -8.35 -20.13 5.08
CA MET A 182 -7.35 -21.11 4.66
C MET A 182 -6.01 -20.95 5.38
N LEU A 183 -5.71 -19.76 5.89
CA LEU A 183 -4.43 -19.41 6.52
C LEU A 183 -4.61 -19.00 8.00
N ALA A 184 -5.76 -19.35 8.61
CA ALA A 184 -6.09 -18.97 9.99
C ALA A 184 -5.04 -19.44 11.02
N ASP A 185 -4.43 -20.62 10.79
CA ASP A 185 -3.43 -21.23 11.68
C ASP A 185 -1.98 -20.83 11.34
N ARG A 186 -1.76 -19.93 10.36
CA ARG A 186 -0.43 -19.51 9.92
C ARG A 186 -0.01 -18.23 10.66
N ASP A 187 0.75 -18.39 11.74
CA ASP A 187 1.32 -17.26 12.51
C ASP A 187 2.50 -16.55 11.81
N ASP A 188 3.08 -17.20 10.81
CA ASP A 188 4.27 -16.75 10.06
C ASP A 188 3.93 -16.02 8.76
N PHE A 189 2.63 -15.91 8.40
CA PHE A 189 2.16 -15.31 7.16
C PHE A 189 1.09 -14.24 7.44
N SER A 190 1.27 -13.04 6.89
CA SER A 190 0.39 -11.88 7.13
C SER A 190 -0.56 -11.65 5.96
N ILE A 191 -1.81 -11.31 6.25
CA ILE A 191 -2.84 -10.95 5.27
C ILE A 191 -3.12 -9.46 5.41
N LEU A 192 -2.88 -8.68 4.35
CA LEU A 192 -3.02 -7.23 4.33
C LEU A 192 -4.13 -6.81 3.36
N ASN A 193 -5.13 -6.11 3.86
CA ASN A 193 -6.21 -5.60 3.02
C ASN A 193 -5.75 -4.35 2.26
N GLY A 194 -5.87 -4.36 0.93
CA GLY A 194 -5.55 -3.24 0.04
C GLY A 194 -6.78 -2.44 -0.41
N THR A 195 -7.99 -2.84 0.07
CA THR A 195 -9.27 -2.19 -0.21
C THR A 195 -9.84 -1.62 1.10
N PRO A 196 -9.48 -0.39 1.50
CA PRO A 196 -9.69 0.11 2.87
C PRO A 196 -11.13 0.02 3.39
N VAL A 197 -12.12 0.16 2.51
CA VAL A 197 -13.55 0.06 2.87
C VAL A 197 -13.96 -1.35 3.36
N GLN A 198 -13.13 -2.36 3.06
CA GLN A 198 -13.32 -3.75 3.51
C GLN A 198 -12.44 -4.10 4.71
N TYR A 199 -11.61 -3.16 5.20
CA TYR A 199 -10.62 -3.47 6.22
C TYR A 199 -11.25 -3.92 7.53
N MET A 200 -12.19 -3.16 8.10
CA MET A 200 -12.80 -3.51 9.38
C MET A 200 -13.49 -4.88 9.40
N PRO A 201 -14.36 -5.22 8.43
CA PRO A 201 -14.93 -6.55 8.38
C PRO A 201 -13.87 -7.64 8.12
N SER A 202 -12.81 -7.37 7.34
CA SER A 202 -11.75 -8.35 7.12
C SER A 202 -10.85 -8.56 8.36
N ALA A 203 -10.66 -7.52 9.17
CA ALA A 203 -9.91 -7.64 10.44
C ALA A 203 -10.61 -8.61 11.41
N LEU A 204 -11.95 -8.61 11.47
CA LEU A 204 -12.71 -9.59 12.25
C LEU A 204 -12.52 -11.04 11.76
N LEU A 205 -12.09 -11.22 10.52
CA LEU A 205 -11.85 -12.53 9.91
C LEU A 205 -10.38 -12.95 9.95
N GLY A 206 -9.51 -12.14 10.58
CA GLY A 206 -8.09 -12.46 10.73
C GLY A 206 -7.15 -11.76 9.74
N CYS A 207 -7.61 -10.69 9.06
CA CYS A 207 -6.73 -9.82 8.30
C CYS A 207 -5.82 -9.04 9.27
N ASP A 208 -4.51 -9.06 9.04
CA ASP A 208 -3.50 -8.56 9.98
C ASP A 208 -3.24 -7.05 9.87
N GLY A 209 -3.69 -6.43 8.80
CA GLY A 209 -3.47 -5.01 8.58
C GLY A 209 -4.08 -4.49 7.28
N CYS A 210 -3.78 -3.23 6.98
CA CYS A 210 -4.28 -2.54 5.79
C CYS A 210 -3.18 -1.75 5.08
N VAL A 211 -3.31 -1.63 3.74
CA VAL A 211 -2.40 -0.85 2.90
C VAL A 211 -3.19 0.26 2.18
N PRO A 212 -3.64 1.29 2.93
CA PRO A 212 -4.59 2.29 2.44
C PRO A 212 -3.90 3.49 1.80
N GLY A 213 -4.25 3.83 0.55
CA GLY A 213 -3.69 4.98 -0.16
C GLY A 213 -3.95 6.32 0.54
N MET A 214 -5.16 6.49 1.08
CA MET A 214 -5.55 7.72 1.80
C MET A 214 -4.83 7.93 3.13
N ALA A 215 -4.11 6.93 3.65
CA ALA A 215 -3.25 7.13 4.81
C ALA A 215 -2.03 8.02 4.52
N SER A 216 -1.72 8.32 3.25
CA SER A 216 -0.77 9.38 2.89
C SER A 216 -1.27 10.78 3.29
N MET A 217 -2.59 10.99 3.32
CA MET A 217 -3.23 12.24 3.74
C MET A 217 -3.69 12.22 5.20
N TYR A 218 -4.30 11.13 5.64
CA TYR A 218 -4.92 10.98 6.96
C TYR A 218 -4.30 9.82 7.77
N PRO A 219 -2.98 9.77 7.99
CA PRO A 219 -2.32 8.63 8.61
C PRO A 219 -2.86 8.32 10.02
N LYS A 220 -3.21 9.35 10.81
CA LYS A 220 -3.76 9.22 12.15
C LYS A 220 -5.08 8.46 12.18
N VAL A 221 -6.00 8.76 11.24
CA VAL A 221 -7.31 8.07 11.14
C VAL A 221 -7.10 6.57 10.95
N PHE A 222 -6.17 6.18 10.09
CA PHE A 222 -5.89 4.77 9.80
C PHE A 222 -5.13 4.09 10.94
N SER A 223 -4.21 4.77 11.62
CA SER A 223 -3.51 4.20 12.78
C SER A 223 -4.45 3.96 13.97
N GLU A 224 -5.37 4.87 14.23
CA GLU A 224 -6.42 4.67 15.25
C GLU A 224 -7.43 3.58 14.83
N ALA A 225 -7.77 3.50 13.54
CA ALA A 225 -8.58 2.44 13.00
C ALA A 225 -7.95 1.05 13.22
N TYR A 226 -6.63 0.92 13.05
CA TYR A 226 -5.93 -0.32 13.37
C TYR A 226 -6.02 -0.66 14.87
N LYS A 227 -5.82 0.31 15.74
CA LYS A 227 -5.99 0.10 17.20
C LYS A 227 -7.40 -0.38 17.53
N ALA A 228 -8.42 0.25 16.93
CA ALA A 228 -9.81 -0.18 17.08
C ALA A 228 -10.02 -1.64 16.63
N SER A 229 -9.42 -2.06 15.52
CA SER A 229 -9.55 -3.43 15.01
C SER A 229 -8.98 -4.50 15.97
N LEU A 230 -8.04 -4.12 16.84
CA LEU A 230 -7.43 -5.02 17.84
C LEU A 230 -8.31 -5.21 19.08
N THR A 231 -9.30 -4.36 19.32
CA THR A 231 -10.15 -4.41 20.52
C THR A 231 -11.25 -5.46 20.44
N GLY A 232 -11.72 -5.78 19.22
CA GLY A 232 -12.94 -6.56 19.01
C GLY A 232 -14.24 -5.80 19.33
N ASP A 233 -14.15 -4.50 19.67
CA ASP A 233 -15.30 -3.62 19.88
C ASP A 233 -15.96 -3.27 18.55
N VAL A 234 -17.10 -3.88 18.28
CA VAL A 234 -17.81 -3.76 17.00
C VAL A 234 -18.30 -2.33 16.76
N ASP A 235 -18.76 -1.63 17.79
CA ASP A 235 -19.26 -0.25 17.65
C ASP A 235 -18.10 0.70 17.30
N LEU A 236 -16.97 0.55 17.98
CA LEU A 236 -15.75 1.30 17.67
C LEU A 236 -15.23 1.00 16.26
N MET A 237 -15.23 -0.27 15.86
CA MET A 237 -14.84 -0.68 14.50
C MET A 237 -15.80 -0.11 13.45
N GLN A 238 -17.11 -0.11 13.69
CA GLN A 238 -18.09 0.51 12.78
C GLN A 238 -17.87 2.03 12.65
N LYS A 239 -17.56 2.71 13.75
CA LYS A 239 -17.18 4.13 13.74
C LYS A 239 -16.01 4.35 12.79
N PHE A 240 -14.89 3.67 13.00
CA PHE A 240 -13.71 3.82 12.16
C PHE A 240 -13.93 3.38 10.71
N ASN A 241 -14.77 2.36 10.46
CA ASN A 241 -15.13 1.99 9.09
C ASN A 241 -15.81 3.15 8.34
N LYS A 242 -16.72 3.88 9.00
CA LYS A 242 -17.35 5.08 8.42
C LYS A 242 -16.31 6.17 8.10
N LEU A 243 -15.35 6.41 8.99
CA LEU A 243 -14.29 7.40 8.79
C LEU A 243 -13.34 7.01 7.63
N ILE A 244 -12.99 5.73 7.53
CA ILE A 244 -12.19 5.19 6.41
C ILE A 244 -12.94 5.34 5.08
N CYS A 245 -14.23 4.99 5.03
CA CYS A 245 -15.06 5.16 3.84
C CYS A 245 -15.14 6.63 3.42
N LEU A 246 -15.28 7.53 4.40
CA LEU A 246 -15.30 8.98 4.15
C LEU A 246 -13.97 9.47 3.59
N ALA A 247 -12.82 9.05 4.17
CA ALA A 247 -11.50 9.36 3.62
C ALA A 247 -11.36 8.89 2.17
N GLY A 248 -11.92 7.71 1.84
CA GLY A 248 -11.93 7.17 0.48
C GLY A 248 -12.66 8.03 -0.55
N SER A 249 -13.58 8.91 -0.14
CA SER A 249 -14.29 9.83 -1.04
C SER A 249 -13.36 10.85 -1.71
N VAL A 250 -12.27 11.22 -1.04
CA VAL A 250 -11.23 12.10 -1.62
C VAL A 250 -10.57 11.43 -2.81
N TYR A 251 -10.20 10.15 -2.69
CA TYR A 251 -9.65 9.36 -3.80
C TYR A 251 -10.60 9.30 -5.00
N ALA A 252 -11.88 9.15 -4.74
CA ALA A 252 -12.94 9.05 -5.77
C ALA A 252 -13.34 10.42 -6.37
N SER A 253 -12.78 11.53 -5.91
CA SER A 253 -13.14 12.87 -6.37
C SER A 253 -12.52 13.28 -7.71
N ALA A 254 -11.58 12.50 -8.24
CA ALA A 254 -11.00 12.68 -9.56
C ALA A 254 -10.99 11.40 -10.38
N LYS A 255 -10.88 11.55 -11.70
CA LYS A 255 -10.76 10.43 -12.65
C LYS A 255 -9.51 9.58 -12.37
N ASN A 256 -8.39 10.23 -12.01
CA ASN A 256 -7.16 9.58 -11.58
C ASN A 256 -7.05 9.69 -10.05
N GLY A 257 -7.32 8.58 -9.34
CA GLY A 257 -7.26 8.55 -7.89
C GLY A 257 -5.86 8.83 -7.31
N THR A 258 -4.78 8.46 -8.01
CA THR A 258 -3.41 8.82 -7.62
C THR A 258 -3.21 10.33 -7.66
N ALA A 259 -3.69 10.99 -8.73
CA ALA A 259 -3.66 12.45 -8.84
C ALA A 259 -4.48 13.12 -7.73
N ALA A 260 -5.66 12.55 -7.38
CA ALA A 260 -6.48 13.07 -6.28
C ALA A 260 -5.75 13.04 -4.94
N VAL A 261 -5.12 11.91 -4.60
CA VAL A 261 -4.35 11.78 -3.35
C VAL A 261 -3.13 12.71 -3.36
N LYS A 262 -2.42 12.77 -4.47
CA LYS A 262 -1.21 13.61 -4.60
C LYS A 262 -1.55 15.09 -4.48
N TYR A 263 -2.65 15.53 -5.10
CA TYR A 263 -3.17 16.87 -4.93
C TYR A 263 -3.59 17.14 -3.48
N ALA A 264 -4.37 16.25 -2.85
CA ALA A 264 -4.76 16.42 -1.46
C ALA A 264 -3.54 16.56 -0.53
N VAL A 265 -2.54 15.68 -0.67
CA VAL A 265 -1.31 15.74 0.13
C VAL A 265 -0.47 16.99 -0.16
N SER A 266 -0.49 17.51 -1.41
CA SER A 266 0.22 18.76 -1.75
C SER A 266 -0.29 19.96 -0.96
N THR A 267 -1.56 19.96 -0.55
CA THR A 267 -2.13 21.04 0.28
C THR A 267 -1.50 21.13 1.68
N LEU A 268 -0.82 20.08 2.14
CA LEU A 268 -0.02 20.08 3.38
C LEU A 268 1.33 20.83 3.22
N GLY A 269 1.70 21.22 2.01
CA GLY A 269 2.93 21.96 1.74
C GLY A 269 4.21 21.11 1.76
N PHE A 270 4.09 19.77 1.76
CA PHE A 270 5.25 18.87 1.76
C PHE A 270 5.77 18.57 0.37
N ILE A 271 4.87 18.41 -0.60
CA ILE A 271 5.16 17.97 -1.96
C ILE A 271 4.41 18.82 -2.99
N ASP A 272 4.86 18.76 -4.24
CA ASP A 272 4.11 19.27 -5.41
C ASP A 272 3.05 18.24 -5.83
N GLU A 273 1.96 18.69 -6.44
CA GLU A 273 0.88 17.85 -6.95
C GLU A 273 1.20 17.10 -8.24
N ARG A 274 2.39 17.28 -8.79
CA ARG A 274 2.82 16.83 -10.11
C ARG A 274 2.72 15.31 -10.27
N ILE A 275 2.02 14.87 -11.31
CA ILE A 275 1.96 13.48 -11.76
C ILE A 275 2.98 13.27 -12.88
N ILE A 276 3.58 12.08 -12.93
CA ILE A 276 4.54 11.71 -13.97
C ILE A 276 3.80 11.51 -15.31
N ARG A 277 4.36 12.10 -16.37
CA ARG A 277 3.78 11.99 -17.71
C ARG A 277 3.77 10.53 -18.21
N PRO A 278 2.81 10.16 -19.09
CA PRO A 278 1.86 11.03 -19.82
C PRO A 278 0.55 11.32 -19.07
N GLN A 279 0.45 10.96 -17.78
CA GLN A 279 -0.79 11.17 -17.04
C GLN A 279 -0.98 12.65 -16.68
N ASP A 280 -2.26 13.08 -16.68
CA ASP A 280 -2.64 14.43 -16.27
C ASP A 280 -2.88 14.49 -14.76
N GLY A 281 -2.60 15.65 -14.17
CA GLY A 281 -3.05 16.00 -12.81
C GLY A 281 -4.56 16.28 -12.75
N CYS A 282 -5.03 16.70 -11.57
CA CYS A 282 -6.44 17.04 -11.37
C CYS A 282 -6.85 18.30 -12.13
N SER A 283 -8.01 18.28 -12.78
CA SER A 283 -8.64 19.48 -13.36
C SER A 283 -9.08 20.48 -12.25
N PRO A 284 -9.35 21.76 -12.59
CA PRO A 284 -9.87 22.73 -11.62
C PRO A 284 -11.15 22.25 -10.93
N GLU A 285 -12.05 21.57 -11.66
CA GLU A 285 -13.31 21.05 -11.13
C GLU A 285 -13.05 19.88 -10.16
N GLU A 286 -12.09 19.00 -10.49
CA GLU A 286 -11.69 17.89 -9.60
C GLU A 286 -11.03 18.43 -8.33
N LYS A 287 -10.16 19.43 -8.43
CA LYS A 287 -9.56 20.12 -7.27
C LYS A 287 -10.62 20.72 -6.35
N ALA A 288 -11.62 21.38 -6.90
CA ALA A 288 -12.73 21.92 -6.11
C ALA A 288 -13.52 20.83 -5.37
N LYS A 289 -13.79 19.69 -6.04
CA LYS A 289 -14.42 18.53 -5.41
C LYS A 289 -13.56 17.94 -4.29
N ILE A 290 -12.24 17.80 -4.51
CA ILE A 290 -11.29 17.31 -3.51
C ILE A 290 -11.32 18.21 -2.28
N HIS A 291 -11.23 19.54 -2.44
CA HIS A 291 -11.31 20.48 -1.32
C HIS A 291 -12.61 20.34 -0.52
N THR A 292 -13.76 20.22 -1.22
CA THR A 292 -15.04 20.00 -0.56
C THR A 292 -15.04 18.72 0.26
N GLN A 293 -14.54 17.61 -0.30
CA GLN A 293 -14.49 16.33 0.41
C GLN A 293 -13.50 16.35 1.59
N MET A 294 -12.35 16.99 1.43
CA MET A 294 -11.41 17.19 2.53
C MET A 294 -12.04 17.96 3.69
N ALA A 295 -12.75 19.05 3.42
CA ALA A 295 -13.42 19.83 4.45
C ALA A 295 -14.47 18.99 5.21
N ILE A 296 -15.25 18.16 4.48
CA ILE A 296 -16.22 17.23 5.09
C ILE A 296 -15.49 16.19 5.96
N CYS A 297 -14.39 15.62 5.47
CA CYS A 297 -13.57 14.67 6.21
C CYS A 297 -13.08 15.28 7.53
N GLU A 298 -12.44 16.42 7.47
CA GLU A 298 -11.83 17.10 8.62
C GLU A 298 -12.87 17.50 9.68
N GLU A 299 -14.01 18.04 9.25
CA GLU A 299 -15.12 18.35 10.15
C GLU A 299 -15.64 17.09 10.85
N THR A 300 -15.83 16.01 10.09
CA THR A 300 -16.33 14.75 10.64
C THR A 300 -15.32 14.12 11.60
N PHE A 301 -14.04 14.06 11.22
CA PHE A 301 -12.99 13.49 12.08
C PHE A 301 -12.88 14.23 13.40
N ARG A 302 -12.95 15.58 13.37
CA ARG A 302 -12.94 16.41 14.57
C ARG A 302 -14.16 16.15 15.47
N LYS A 303 -15.36 16.05 14.90
CA LYS A 303 -16.59 15.70 15.66
C LYS A 303 -16.49 14.34 16.32
N GLU A 304 -15.80 13.40 15.68
CA GLU A 304 -15.57 12.06 16.18
C GLU A 304 -14.35 11.94 17.13
N GLY A 305 -13.69 13.05 17.45
CA GLY A 305 -12.55 13.09 18.36
C GLY A 305 -11.26 12.49 17.77
N VAL A 306 -11.15 12.46 16.44
CA VAL A 306 -9.93 12.02 15.73
C VAL A 306 -9.23 13.23 15.16
N GLU A 307 -8.07 13.58 15.71
CA GLU A 307 -7.21 14.59 15.11
C GLU A 307 -6.69 14.06 13.77
N SER A 308 -7.04 14.72 12.67
CA SER A 308 -6.79 14.21 11.32
C SER A 308 -5.58 14.82 10.64
N ILE A 309 -5.29 16.08 10.92
CA ILE A 309 -4.20 16.87 10.33
C ILE A 309 -3.67 17.84 11.39
N LEU A 310 -2.47 18.31 11.21
CA LEU A 310 -1.67 19.27 11.99
C LEU A 310 -2.46 20.40 12.64
#